data_996a69e7f96ea2dede29069819092262
#
_entry.id   996a69e7f96ea2dede29069819092262
#
_cell.length_a   1.000
_cell.length_b   1.000
_cell.length_c   1.000
_cell.angle_alpha   90.00
_cell.angle_beta   90.00
_cell.angle_gamma   90.00
#
_symmetry.space_group_name_H-M   'P 1'
#
loop_
_entity.id
_entity.type
_entity.pdbx_description
1 polymer ?
#
loop_
_entity_poly.entity_id
_entity_poly.type
_entity_poly.pdbx_seq_one_letter_code
_entity_poly.pdbx_strand_id
1 'polypeptide(L)'
;MANKKHKGSHKLAFPIGMLVTILAAIGLVTVIVSGVKGIDAAVEKSKGYEEYEKLLTPVVLIAPDTFDDITKADMNQLIEISIWSLLKSDISPDTYEATGDGILIPKEAVEEKFIALFGTEVTPVHSTIEGYGMAFVYDSAKGTYTVPLTGVTPLYTPDVIDKTTLPNSVVLTVACLAGDAWEQGENGEMKAPVPDKHLKITLREKDGAYYISAKIGRAHV
;
A
#
# COMPACT_ATOMS: atom_id res chain seq x y z
N MET A 1 -54.65 19.28 29.63
CA MET A 1 -53.99 18.35 28.71
C MET A 1 -52.58 18.86 28.39
N ALA A 2 -51.55 18.27 28.95
CA ALA A 2 -50.16 18.72 28.83
C ALA A 2 -49.42 17.85 27.79
N ASN A 3 -48.95 18.52 26.75
CA ASN A 3 -48.23 17.87 25.64
C ASN A 3 -46.75 17.75 26.00
N LYS A 4 -46.30 16.53 26.28
CA LYS A 4 -44.92 16.21 26.67
C LYS A 4 -44.07 16.06 25.37
N LYS A 5 -43.29 17.09 25.04
CA LYS A 5 -42.27 17.03 23.99
C LYS A 5 -41.14 16.07 24.38
N HIS A 6 -41.00 14.98 23.66
CA HIS A 6 -39.82 14.11 23.69
C HIS A 6 -38.62 14.84 23.09
N LYS A 7 -37.64 15.14 23.93
CA LYS A 7 -36.34 15.67 23.53
C LYS A 7 -35.44 14.49 23.15
N GLY A 8 -35.35 14.18 21.88
CA GLY A 8 -34.45 13.15 21.37
C GLY A 8 -32.98 13.53 21.61
N SER A 9 -32.25 12.63 22.23
CA SER A 9 -30.82 12.79 22.55
C SER A 9 -29.98 12.60 21.31
N HIS A 10 -29.54 13.69 20.70
CA HIS A 10 -28.61 13.69 19.53
C HIS A 10 -27.13 13.47 19.91
N LYS A 11 -26.84 13.15 21.19
CA LYS A 11 -25.43 13.05 21.65
C LYS A 11 -24.69 11.76 21.28
N LEU A 12 -25.39 10.76 20.71
CA LEU A 12 -24.79 9.47 20.33
C LEU A 12 -24.69 9.26 18.80
N ALA A 13 -25.22 10.19 17.99
CA ALA A 13 -25.20 10.02 16.52
C ALA A 13 -23.80 10.18 15.91
N PHE A 14 -22.96 11.07 16.48
CA PHE A 14 -21.63 11.36 15.98
C PHE A 14 -20.64 10.19 16.22
N PRO A 15 -20.52 9.60 17.43
CA PRO A 15 -19.61 8.47 17.64
C PRO A 15 -20.07 7.19 16.91
N ILE A 16 -21.38 7.00 16.73
CA ILE A 16 -21.91 5.84 15.98
C ILE A 16 -21.62 5.98 14.48
N GLY A 17 -21.77 7.18 13.91
CA GLY A 17 -21.43 7.44 12.50
C GLY A 17 -19.94 7.21 12.20
N MET A 18 -19.07 7.67 13.11
CA MET A 18 -17.63 7.46 12.99
C MET A 18 -17.24 5.97 13.13
N LEU A 19 -17.88 5.25 14.04
CA LEU A 19 -17.68 3.81 14.20
C LEU A 19 -18.10 3.03 12.94
N VAL A 20 -19.22 3.40 12.34
CA VAL A 20 -19.72 2.75 11.10
C VAL A 20 -18.82 3.01 9.91
N THR A 21 -18.27 4.23 9.77
CA THR A 21 -17.29 4.53 8.69
C THR A 21 -15.97 3.80 8.88
N ILE A 22 -15.48 3.68 10.11
CA ILE A 22 -14.28 2.89 10.42
C ILE A 22 -14.52 1.41 10.16
N LEU A 23 -15.65 0.87 10.59
CA LEU A 23 -16.04 -0.53 10.31
C LEU A 23 -16.24 -0.81 8.82
N ALA A 24 -16.79 0.15 8.06
CA ALA A 24 -16.94 0.03 6.62
C ALA A 24 -15.57 0.05 5.89
N ALA A 25 -14.63 0.90 6.35
CA ALA A 25 -13.27 0.92 5.83
C ALA A 25 -12.51 -0.37 6.15
N ILE A 26 -12.62 -0.87 7.40
CA ILE A 26 -12.04 -2.16 7.80
C ILE A 26 -12.74 -3.31 7.07
N GLY A 27 -14.07 -3.25 6.89
CA GLY A 27 -14.85 -4.24 6.14
C GLY A 27 -14.43 -4.31 4.68
N LEU A 28 -14.15 -3.18 4.03
CA LEU A 28 -13.69 -3.14 2.64
C LEU A 28 -12.29 -3.77 2.49
N VAL A 29 -11.38 -3.47 3.43
CA VAL A 29 -10.04 -4.09 3.47
C VAL A 29 -10.15 -5.60 3.76
N THR A 30 -11.03 -6.01 4.66
CA THR A 30 -11.22 -7.44 5.00
C THR A 30 -11.88 -8.21 3.86
N VAL A 31 -12.77 -7.60 3.09
CA VAL A 31 -13.40 -8.20 1.90
C VAL A 31 -12.37 -8.39 0.78
N ILE A 32 -11.46 -7.44 0.58
CA ILE A 32 -10.36 -7.58 -0.39
C ILE A 32 -9.40 -8.71 0.05
N VAL A 33 -9.13 -8.86 1.34
CA VAL A 33 -8.25 -9.93 1.87
C VAL A 33 -8.98 -11.29 1.98
N SER A 34 -10.30 -11.31 2.19
CA SER A 34 -11.08 -12.56 2.38
C SER A 34 -11.71 -13.08 1.08
N GLY A 35 -11.93 -12.23 0.07
CA GLY A 35 -12.52 -12.59 -1.23
C GLY A 35 -11.62 -13.47 -2.10
N VAL A 36 -10.35 -13.65 -1.71
CA VAL A 36 -9.38 -14.48 -2.45
C VAL A 36 -9.54 -15.99 -2.20
N LYS A 37 -10.51 -16.42 -1.40
CA LYS A 37 -10.65 -17.84 -1.01
C LYS A 37 -11.38 -18.75 -2.01
N GLY A 38 -11.78 -18.27 -3.17
CA GLY A 38 -12.65 -18.98 -4.11
C GLY A 38 -12.02 -19.48 -5.42
N ILE A 39 -10.72 -19.40 -5.64
CA ILE A 39 -10.09 -19.82 -6.90
C ILE A 39 -9.24 -21.07 -6.67
N ASP A 40 -9.87 -22.24 -6.77
CA ASP A 40 -9.28 -23.55 -6.40
C ASP A 40 -8.05 -24.01 -7.19
N ALA A 41 -7.69 -23.44 -8.31
CA ALA A 41 -6.49 -23.84 -9.09
C ALA A 41 -5.37 -22.79 -9.10
N ALA A 42 -5.65 -21.52 -8.93
CA ALA A 42 -4.66 -20.44 -8.81
C ALA A 42 -4.23 -20.23 -7.34
N VAL A 43 -5.13 -20.52 -6.40
CA VAL A 43 -4.95 -20.32 -4.95
C VAL A 43 -3.92 -21.27 -4.32
N GLU A 44 -3.72 -22.48 -4.87
CA GLU A 44 -2.66 -23.37 -4.36
C GLU A 44 -1.24 -22.88 -4.65
N LYS A 45 -1.03 -22.07 -5.69
CA LYS A 45 0.27 -21.44 -5.98
C LYS A 45 0.53 -20.19 -5.14
N SER A 46 -0.48 -19.47 -4.73
CA SER A 46 -0.38 -18.19 -4.01
C SER A 46 -0.05 -18.35 -2.51
N LYS A 47 -0.39 -19.45 -1.89
CA LYS A 47 -0.21 -19.70 -0.45
C LYS A 47 1.22 -19.60 0.11
N GLY A 48 2.23 -19.43 -0.72
CA GLY A 48 3.63 -19.26 -0.29
C GLY A 48 4.19 -17.85 -0.53
N TYR A 49 3.40 -16.92 -1.08
CA TYR A 49 3.90 -15.62 -1.55
C TYR A 49 3.27 -14.41 -0.85
N GLU A 50 2.37 -14.63 0.09
CA GLU A 50 1.63 -13.56 0.80
C GLU A 50 2.55 -12.50 1.44
N GLU A 51 3.70 -12.91 1.98
CA GLU A 51 4.68 -11.98 2.55
C GLU A 51 5.32 -11.09 1.48
N TYR A 52 5.60 -11.66 0.31
CA TYR A 52 6.12 -10.88 -0.83
C TYR A 52 5.06 -9.92 -1.38
N GLU A 53 3.82 -10.36 -1.47
CA GLU A 53 2.71 -9.52 -1.94
C GLU A 53 2.46 -8.33 -0.99
N LYS A 54 2.53 -8.55 0.32
CA LYS A 54 2.48 -7.47 1.30
C LYS A 54 3.62 -6.47 1.13
N LEU A 55 4.85 -6.95 0.94
CA LEU A 55 6.02 -6.12 0.68
C LEU A 55 5.84 -5.29 -0.61
N LEU A 56 5.25 -5.88 -1.65
CA LEU A 56 5.14 -5.29 -2.97
C LEU A 56 3.89 -4.41 -3.16
N THR A 57 2.89 -4.54 -2.30
CA THR A 57 1.65 -3.75 -2.38
C THR A 57 1.90 -2.25 -2.52
N PRO A 58 2.71 -1.58 -1.69
CA PRO A 58 2.98 -0.15 -1.84
C PRO A 58 3.76 0.18 -3.13
N VAL A 59 4.54 -0.76 -3.65
CA VAL A 59 5.32 -0.58 -4.88
C VAL A 59 4.42 -0.58 -6.11
N VAL A 60 3.50 -1.53 -6.22
CA VAL A 60 2.61 -1.61 -7.38
C VAL A 60 1.46 -0.62 -7.29
N LEU A 61 1.13 -0.14 -6.08
CA LEU A 61 0.08 0.85 -5.85
C LEU A 61 0.28 2.10 -6.70
N ILE A 62 1.49 2.64 -6.72
CA ILE A 62 1.84 3.86 -7.48
C ILE A 62 2.49 3.55 -8.82
N ALA A 63 2.78 2.26 -9.11
CA ALA A 63 3.41 1.80 -10.34
C ALA A 63 4.64 2.64 -10.76
N PRO A 64 5.65 2.81 -9.89
CA PRO A 64 6.80 3.67 -10.16
C PRO A 64 7.54 3.24 -11.43
N ASP A 65 8.40 4.11 -11.94
CA ASP A 65 9.27 3.81 -13.06
C ASP A 65 10.10 2.55 -12.82
N THR A 66 10.58 1.95 -13.91
CA THR A 66 11.46 0.79 -13.84
C THR A 66 12.90 1.24 -13.57
N PHE A 67 13.60 0.48 -12.76
CA PHE A 67 15.03 0.65 -12.48
C PHE A 67 15.72 -0.72 -12.43
N ASP A 68 16.89 -0.80 -13.00
CA ASP A 68 17.75 -2.01 -12.99
C ASP A 68 18.67 -2.04 -11.77
N ASP A 69 18.84 -0.89 -11.13
CA ASP A 69 19.65 -0.66 -9.94
C ASP A 69 18.98 0.42 -9.08
N ILE A 70 18.89 0.19 -7.77
CA ILE A 70 18.23 1.10 -6.83
C ILE A 70 18.86 2.51 -6.83
N THR A 71 20.17 2.62 -7.13
CA THR A 71 20.86 3.91 -7.21
C THR A 71 20.42 4.79 -8.36
N LYS A 72 19.68 4.22 -9.35
CA LYS A 72 19.13 4.92 -10.51
C LYS A 72 17.64 5.18 -10.39
N ALA A 73 17.01 4.69 -9.34
CA ALA A 73 15.58 4.89 -9.10
C ALA A 73 15.28 6.36 -8.77
N ASP A 74 14.08 6.82 -9.11
CA ASP A 74 13.61 8.14 -8.72
C ASP A 74 13.39 8.19 -7.20
N MET A 75 14.13 9.07 -6.53
CA MET A 75 14.12 9.20 -5.08
C MET A 75 12.73 9.59 -4.55
N ASN A 76 12.02 10.46 -5.24
CA ASN A 76 10.68 10.88 -4.82
C ASN A 76 9.71 9.70 -4.86
N GLN A 77 9.80 8.86 -5.89
CA GLN A 77 8.99 7.64 -5.99
C GLN A 77 9.33 6.65 -4.87
N LEU A 78 10.60 6.48 -4.51
CA LEU A 78 11.00 5.60 -3.40
C LEU A 78 10.48 6.11 -2.05
N ILE A 79 10.55 7.41 -1.82
CA ILE A 79 9.99 8.03 -0.59
C ILE A 79 8.46 7.91 -0.59
N GLU A 80 7.80 8.14 -1.72
CA GLU A 80 6.36 7.97 -1.86
C GLU A 80 5.92 6.54 -1.51
N ILE A 81 6.61 5.53 -2.03
CA ILE A 81 6.38 4.12 -1.69
C ILE A 81 6.55 3.90 -0.17
N SER A 82 7.57 4.51 0.43
CA SER A 82 7.82 4.37 1.87
C SER A 82 6.68 4.97 2.70
N ILE A 83 6.18 6.14 2.33
CA ILE A 83 5.01 6.77 2.97
C ILE A 83 3.77 5.90 2.80
N TRP A 84 3.49 5.42 1.58
CA TRP A 84 2.37 4.50 1.35
C TRP A 84 2.49 3.20 2.13
N SER A 85 3.71 2.68 2.30
CA SER A 85 3.96 1.50 3.11
C SER A 85 3.64 1.74 4.58
N LEU A 86 3.92 2.93 5.12
CA LEU A 86 3.53 3.32 6.49
C LEU A 86 2.00 3.39 6.63
N LEU A 87 1.33 4.02 5.67
CA LEU A 87 -0.13 4.16 5.67
C LEU A 87 -0.88 2.83 5.54
N LYS A 88 -0.27 1.84 4.89
CA LYS A 88 -0.83 0.49 4.68
C LYS A 88 -0.34 -0.53 5.72
N SER A 89 0.57 -0.13 6.62
CA SER A 89 1.02 -1.00 7.71
C SER A 89 -0.06 -1.11 8.80
N ASP A 90 0.14 -2.08 9.71
CA ASP A 90 -0.71 -2.26 10.90
C ASP A 90 -0.56 -1.13 11.94
N ILE A 91 0.27 -0.11 11.64
CA ILE A 91 0.41 1.08 12.47
C ILE A 91 -0.88 1.89 12.33
N SER A 92 -1.60 2.05 13.45
CA SER A 92 -2.79 2.90 13.47
C SER A 92 -2.44 4.33 13.03
N PRO A 93 -3.22 4.95 12.13
CA PRO A 93 -3.06 6.37 11.81
C PRO A 93 -3.08 7.28 13.05
N ASP A 94 -3.73 6.83 14.13
CA ASP A 94 -3.77 7.54 15.41
C ASP A 94 -2.40 7.62 16.13
N THR A 95 -1.39 6.90 15.64
CA THR A 95 -0.01 7.00 16.11
C THR A 95 0.62 8.33 15.71
N TYR A 96 0.13 8.96 14.65
CA TYR A 96 0.62 10.22 14.14
C TYR A 96 -0.27 11.39 14.55
N GLU A 97 0.33 12.56 14.74
CA GLU A 97 -0.42 13.78 15.02
C GLU A 97 -1.34 14.14 13.85
N ALA A 98 -2.64 14.29 14.13
CA ALA A 98 -3.62 14.70 13.13
C ALA A 98 -3.72 16.23 13.07
N THR A 99 -3.79 16.77 11.86
CA THR A 99 -4.01 18.19 11.58
C THR A 99 -5.25 18.37 10.70
N GLY A 100 -5.61 19.64 10.40
CA GLY A 100 -6.70 19.92 9.45
C GLY A 100 -6.40 19.46 8.01
N ASP A 101 -5.12 19.34 7.66
CA ASP A 101 -4.66 19.00 6.31
C ASP A 101 -4.25 17.51 6.17
N GLY A 102 -4.25 16.74 7.26
CA GLY A 102 -3.87 15.34 7.25
C GLY A 102 -3.14 14.91 8.53
N ILE A 103 -2.26 13.93 8.42
CA ILE A 103 -1.39 13.48 9.52
C ILE A 103 0.05 13.93 9.30
N LEU A 104 0.77 14.13 10.40
CA LEU A 104 2.19 14.47 10.39
C LEU A 104 3.04 13.21 10.58
N ILE A 105 3.75 12.79 9.54
CA ILE A 105 4.66 11.65 9.59
C ILE A 105 6.09 12.18 9.75
N PRO A 106 6.81 11.82 10.83
CA PRO A 106 8.22 12.17 11.00
C PRO A 106 9.08 11.58 9.89
N LYS A 107 10.07 12.33 9.41
CA LYS A 107 11.00 11.85 8.38
C LYS A 107 11.74 10.59 8.82
N GLU A 108 12.03 10.45 10.10
CA GLU A 108 12.71 9.30 10.70
C GLU A 108 11.90 8.01 10.48
N ALA A 109 10.56 8.08 10.61
CA ALA A 109 9.69 6.93 10.30
C ALA A 109 9.71 6.58 8.82
N VAL A 110 9.77 7.60 7.94
CA VAL A 110 9.89 7.40 6.49
C VAL A 110 11.25 6.79 6.14
N GLU A 111 12.35 7.28 6.75
CA GLU A 111 13.71 6.76 6.57
C GLU A 111 13.82 5.30 7.02
N GLU A 112 13.26 4.95 8.18
CA GLU A 112 13.24 3.58 8.68
C GLU A 112 12.51 2.66 7.70
N LYS A 113 11.34 3.07 7.22
CA LYS A 113 10.56 2.31 6.24
C LYS A 113 11.28 2.22 4.89
N PHE A 114 11.93 3.30 4.45
CA PHE A 114 12.75 3.34 3.24
C PHE A 114 13.88 2.31 3.30
N ILE A 115 14.62 2.28 4.41
CA ILE A 115 15.71 1.31 4.62
C ILE A 115 15.18 -0.12 4.62
N ALA A 116 14.05 -0.35 5.26
CA ALA A 116 13.41 -1.67 5.28
C ALA A 116 12.98 -2.15 3.88
N LEU A 117 12.52 -1.23 3.01
CA LEU A 117 12.06 -1.56 1.66
C LEU A 117 13.19 -1.63 0.64
N PHE A 118 14.18 -0.76 0.72
CA PHE A 118 15.16 -0.51 -0.34
C PHE A 118 16.63 -0.72 0.10
N GLY A 119 16.84 -1.08 1.37
CA GLY A 119 18.19 -1.27 1.91
C GLY A 119 18.91 0.05 2.19
N THR A 120 20.24 -0.04 2.29
CA THR A 120 21.11 1.08 2.70
C THR A 120 22.06 1.56 1.59
N GLU A 121 21.84 1.08 0.34
CA GLU A 121 22.70 1.45 -0.79
C GLU A 121 22.46 2.89 -1.26
N VAL A 122 21.29 3.45 -0.97
CA VAL A 122 20.92 4.84 -1.23
C VAL A 122 20.47 5.53 0.04
N THR A 123 20.71 6.82 0.14
CA THR A 123 20.26 7.64 1.26
C THR A 123 19.06 8.46 0.84
N PRO A 124 17.94 8.44 1.58
CA PRO A 124 16.77 9.24 1.24
C PRO A 124 17.06 10.73 1.26
N VAL A 125 16.57 11.44 0.25
CA VAL A 125 16.64 12.90 0.14
C VAL A 125 15.21 13.43 0.15
N HIS A 126 14.83 14.10 1.23
CA HIS A 126 13.47 14.54 1.47
C HIS A 126 13.11 15.80 0.67
N SER A 127 11.94 15.78 0.06
CA SER A 127 11.32 16.90 -0.63
C SER A 127 9.80 16.73 -0.59
N THR A 128 9.05 17.79 -0.90
CA THR A 128 7.62 17.66 -1.18
C THR A 128 7.42 16.80 -2.42
N ILE A 129 6.51 15.82 -2.32
CA ILE A 129 6.22 14.85 -3.37
C ILE A 129 4.81 15.11 -3.88
N GLU A 130 4.68 15.26 -5.19
CA GLU A 130 3.39 15.38 -5.87
C GLU A 130 3.11 14.07 -6.63
N GLY A 131 2.01 13.43 -6.31
CA GLY A 131 1.62 12.18 -6.96
C GLY A 131 0.16 11.85 -6.65
N TYR A 132 -0.49 11.09 -7.51
CA TYR A 132 -1.86 10.59 -7.31
C TYR A 132 -2.91 11.67 -7.02
N GLY A 133 -2.72 12.90 -7.55
CA GLY A 133 -3.63 14.02 -7.32
C GLY A 133 -3.58 14.60 -5.90
N MET A 134 -2.56 14.25 -5.12
CA MET A 134 -2.28 14.79 -3.79
C MET A 134 -0.81 15.16 -3.65
N ALA A 135 -0.49 15.95 -2.64
CA ALA A 135 0.89 16.28 -2.27
C ALA A 135 1.20 15.75 -0.87
N PHE A 136 2.37 15.12 -0.71
CA PHE A 136 2.99 14.88 0.58
C PHE A 136 3.94 16.03 0.85
N VAL A 137 3.48 17.00 1.63
CA VAL A 137 4.21 18.25 1.84
C VAL A 137 5.28 18.06 2.90
N TYR A 138 6.53 18.25 2.53
CA TYR A 138 7.67 18.15 3.45
C TYR A 138 8.00 19.49 4.09
N ASP A 139 7.95 19.56 5.40
CA ASP A 139 8.43 20.69 6.21
C ASP A 139 9.85 20.41 6.70
N SER A 140 10.83 20.99 6.05
CA SER A 140 12.25 20.78 6.40
C SER A 140 12.65 21.35 7.77
N ALA A 141 11.92 22.34 8.28
CA ALA A 141 12.19 22.92 9.59
C ALA A 141 11.72 22.01 10.74
N LYS A 142 10.66 21.25 10.50
CA LYS A 142 10.09 20.28 11.47
C LYS A 142 10.58 18.86 11.21
N GLY A 143 11.08 18.57 10.00
CA GLY A 143 11.41 17.21 9.60
C GLY A 143 10.18 16.32 9.49
N THR A 144 9.05 16.81 8.98
CA THR A 144 7.80 16.06 8.90
C THR A 144 7.16 16.16 7.53
N TYR A 145 6.43 15.11 7.15
CA TYR A 145 5.51 15.10 6.02
C TYR A 145 4.09 15.33 6.49
N THR A 146 3.39 16.29 5.88
CA THR A 146 1.92 16.38 5.99
C THR A 146 1.32 15.50 4.90
N VAL A 147 0.59 14.47 5.32
CA VAL A 147 0.00 13.45 4.44
C VAL A 147 -1.51 13.51 4.53
N PRO A 148 -2.22 13.86 3.45
CA PRO A 148 -3.68 13.89 3.44
C PRO A 148 -4.27 12.50 3.67
N LEU A 149 -5.29 12.41 4.52
CA LEU A 149 -6.05 11.17 4.75
C LEU A 149 -7.18 11.06 3.71
N THR A 150 -6.82 10.75 2.49
CA THR A 150 -7.77 10.51 1.40
C THR A 150 -7.76 9.05 0.99
N GLY A 151 -8.92 8.53 0.62
CA GLY A 151 -9.00 7.20 0.02
C GLY A 151 -8.34 7.21 -1.37
N VAL A 152 -7.43 6.28 -1.60
CA VAL A 152 -6.80 6.08 -2.90
C VAL A 152 -7.15 4.68 -3.39
N THR A 153 -7.68 4.61 -4.61
CA THR A 153 -7.83 3.34 -5.30
C THR A 153 -6.46 2.92 -5.82
N PRO A 154 -5.92 1.76 -5.42
CA PRO A 154 -4.65 1.28 -5.94
C PRO A 154 -4.72 1.15 -7.47
N LEU A 155 -3.66 1.57 -8.18
CA LEU A 155 -3.57 1.28 -9.62
C LEU A 155 -3.54 -0.23 -9.85
N TYR A 156 -2.76 -0.92 -9.03
CA TYR A 156 -2.58 -2.36 -9.16
C TYR A 156 -2.55 -3.05 -7.80
N THR A 157 -3.00 -4.30 -7.80
CA THR A 157 -2.75 -5.28 -6.74
C THR A 157 -1.69 -6.27 -7.25
N PRO A 158 -0.65 -6.59 -6.46
CA PRO A 158 0.34 -7.58 -6.85
C PRO A 158 -0.21 -9.00 -6.69
N ASP A 159 0.10 -9.86 -7.66
CA ASP A 159 -0.05 -11.31 -7.57
C ASP A 159 1.29 -11.94 -7.96
N VAL A 160 1.97 -12.57 -7.02
CA VAL A 160 3.27 -13.20 -7.26
C VAL A 160 3.05 -14.57 -7.90
N ILE A 161 3.32 -14.66 -9.19
CA ILE A 161 3.06 -15.87 -9.99
C ILE A 161 4.27 -16.81 -10.12
N ASP A 162 5.49 -16.32 -9.88
CA ASP A 162 6.70 -17.12 -9.92
C ASP A 162 7.81 -16.53 -9.04
N LYS A 163 8.67 -17.41 -8.53
CA LYS A 163 9.82 -17.08 -7.69
C LYS A 163 11.04 -17.88 -8.12
N THR A 164 12.09 -17.18 -8.48
CA THR A 164 13.42 -17.78 -8.76
C THR A 164 14.39 -17.38 -7.66
N THR A 165 14.92 -18.36 -6.95
CA THR A 165 15.93 -18.13 -5.90
C THR A 165 17.32 -18.23 -6.48
N LEU A 166 18.15 -17.22 -6.26
CA LEU A 166 19.56 -17.13 -6.63
C LEU A 166 20.43 -17.09 -5.34
N PRO A 167 21.74 -17.25 -5.41
CA PRO A 167 22.58 -17.35 -4.20
C PRO A 167 22.43 -16.17 -3.20
N ASN A 168 22.22 -14.94 -3.68
CA ASN A 168 22.13 -13.74 -2.86
C ASN A 168 20.89 -12.87 -3.19
N SER A 169 19.94 -13.43 -3.90
CA SER A 169 18.74 -12.68 -4.30
C SER A 169 17.58 -13.60 -4.64
N VAL A 170 16.41 -13.02 -4.66
CA VAL A 170 15.17 -13.65 -5.14
C VAL A 170 14.61 -12.78 -6.25
N VAL A 171 14.28 -13.39 -7.38
CA VAL A 171 13.58 -12.70 -8.46
C VAL A 171 12.13 -13.17 -8.46
N LEU A 172 11.23 -12.23 -8.26
CA LEU A 172 9.79 -12.46 -8.30
C LEU A 172 9.24 -12.05 -9.66
N THR A 173 8.37 -12.86 -10.23
CA THR A 173 7.51 -12.46 -11.34
C THR A 173 6.15 -12.10 -10.78
N VAL A 174 5.75 -10.86 -10.96
CA VAL A 174 4.56 -10.27 -10.36
C VAL A 174 3.58 -9.87 -11.47
N ALA A 175 2.39 -10.42 -11.42
CA ALA A 175 1.27 -9.97 -12.21
C ALA A 175 0.65 -8.73 -11.56
N CYS A 176 0.41 -7.68 -12.33
CA CYS A 176 -0.24 -6.47 -11.87
C CYS A 176 -1.73 -6.52 -12.23
N LEU A 177 -2.57 -6.71 -11.24
CA LEU A 177 -4.02 -6.78 -11.39
C LEU A 177 -4.60 -5.38 -11.22
N ALA A 178 -5.32 -4.86 -12.23
CA ALA A 178 -5.91 -3.54 -12.17
C ALA A 178 -6.87 -3.40 -10.97
N GLY A 179 -6.69 -2.35 -10.16
CA GLY A 179 -7.41 -2.18 -8.90
C GLY A 179 -8.90 -1.91 -9.08
N ASP A 180 -9.29 -1.35 -10.22
CA ASP A 180 -10.67 -1.00 -10.59
C ASP A 180 -11.40 -2.07 -11.42
N ALA A 181 -10.72 -3.14 -11.82
CA ALA A 181 -11.24 -4.17 -12.71
C ALA A 181 -11.70 -5.45 -12.00
N TRP A 182 -11.78 -5.43 -10.67
CA TRP A 182 -12.28 -6.56 -9.90
C TRP A 182 -13.80 -6.68 -10.03
N GLU A 183 -14.28 -7.87 -10.36
CA GLU A 183 -15.69 -8.19 -10.52
C GLU A 183 -16.21 -9.01 -9.34
N GLN A 184 -17.44 -8.74 -8.91
CA GLN A 184 -18.11 -9.59 -7.94
C GLN A 184 -18.85 -10.71 -8.67
N GLY A 185 -18.48 -11.96 -8.39
CA GLY A 185 -19.18 -13.14 -8.90
C GLY A 185 -20.57 -13.35 -8.26
N GLU A 186 -21.37 -14.26 -8.83
CA GLU A 186 -22.74 -14.55 -8.37
C GLU A 186 -22.80 -15.01 -6.90
N ASN A 187 -21.73 -15.60 -6.38
CA ASN A 187 -21.62 -16.08 -4.98
C ASN A 187 -21.09 -15.00 -4.02
N GLY A 188 -20.89 -13.75 -4.49
CA GLY A 188 -20.27 -12.69 -3.71
C GLY A 188 -18.74 -12.74 -3.65
N GLU A 189 -18.12 -13.70 -4.34
CA GLU A 189 -16.66 -13.80 -4.44
C GLU A 189 -16.11 -12.73 -5.37
N MET A 190 -14.91 -12.19 -5.03
CA MET A 190 -14.22 -11.26 -5.91
C MET A 190 -13.40 -12.04 -6.94
N LYS A 191 -13.69 -11.81 -8.22
CA LYS A 191 -12.97 -12.39 -9.34
C LYS A 191 -11.83 -11.46 -9.75
N ALA A 192 -10.61 -12.01 -9.74
CA ALA A 192 -9.43 -11.27 -10.18
C ALA A 192 -9.50 -10.97 -11.69
N PRO A 193 -9.12 -9.76 -12.11
CA PRO A 193 -9.02 -9.41 -13.51
C PRO A 193 -7.84 -10.13 -14.19
N VAL A 194 -7.84 -10.11 -15.51
CA VAL A 194 -6.65 -10.48 -16.28
C VAL A 194 -5.54 -9.47 -15.98
N PRO A 195 -4.28 -9.92 -15.75
CA PRO A 195 -3.18 -9.00 -15.49
C PRO A 195 -2.94 -8.04 -16.64
N ASP A 196 -2.81 -6.75 -16.34
CA ASP A 196 -2.45 -5.73 -17.32
C ASP A 196 -1.00 -5.84 -17.78
N LYS A 197 -0.12 -6.19 -16.84
CA LYS A 197 1.32 -6.30 -17.10
C LYS A 197 1.99 -7.22 -16.09
N HIS A 198 3.20 -7.64 -16.43
CA HIS A 198 4.08 -8.41 -15.55
C HIS A 198 5.33 -7.60 -15.22
N LEU A 199 5.77 -7.69 -13.96
CA LEU A 199 7.01 -7.09 -13.49
C LEU A 199 7.95 -8.20 -13.03
N LYS A 200 9.25 -7.96 -13.16
CA LYS A 200 10.27 -8.69 -12.42
C LYS A 200 10.83 -7.79 -11.33
N ILE A 201 10.75 -8.26 -10.11
CA ILE A 201 11.25 -7.54 -8.94
C ILE A 201 12.35 -8.39 -8.33
N THR A 202 13.53 -7.79 -8.19
CA THR A 202 14.68 -8.45 -7.57
C THR A 202 14.76 -8.00 -6.12
N LEU A 203 14.72 -8.96 -5.22
CA LEU A 203 14.95 -8.78 -3.80
C LEU A 203 16.36 -9.26 -3.46
N ARG A 204 17.07 -8.51 -2.63
CA ARG A 204 18.30 -8.96 -1.98
C ARG A 204 18.04 -9.21 -0.51
N GLU A 205 18.80 -10.15 0.05
CA GLU A 205 18.74 -10.46 1.48
C GLU A 205 19.90 -9.78 2.20
N LYS A 206 19.59 -9.16 3.33
CA LYS A 206 20.56 -8.64 4.29
C LYS A 206 20.04 -8.86 5.71
N ASP A 207 20.85 -9.49 6.53
CA ASP A 207 20.53 -9.76 7.94
C ASP A 207 19.19 -10.51 8.16
N GLY A 208 18.83 -11.39 7.22
CA GLY A 208 17.59 -12.17 7.25
C GLY A 208 16.34 -11.44 6.76
N ALA A 209 16.48 -10.21 6.27
CA ALA A 209 15.38 -9.42 5.69
C ALA A 209 15.60 -9.18 4.20
N TYR A 210 14.50 -9.21 3.43
CA TYR A 210 14.53 -8.91 2.00
C TYR A 210 14.26 -7.41 1.76
N TYR A 211 15.00 -6.82 0.81
CA TYR A 211 14.77 -5.47 0.30
C TYR A 211 14.79 -5.44 -1.24
N ILE A 212 14.12 -4.48 -1.83
CA ILE A 212 13.96 -4.33 -3.27
C ILE A 212 15.21 -3.66 -3.85
N SER A 213 15.89 -4.34 -4.76
CA SER A 213 17.11 -3.83 -5.40
C SER A 213 16.93 -3.48 -6.88
N ALA A 214 15.92 -4.04 -7.55
CA ALA A 214 15.59 -3.71 -8.94
C ALA A 214 14.11 -3.99 -9.21
N LYS A 215 13.54 -3.22 -10.15
CA LYS A 215 12.19 -3.38 -10.70
C LYS A 215 12.26 -3.22 -12.21
N ILE A 216 12.00 -4.28 -12.93
CA ILE A 216 12.02 -4.32 -14.40
C ILE A 216 10.60 -4.61 -14.89
N GLY A 217 10.04 -3.70 -15.71
CA GLY A 217 8.77 -3.92 -16.41
C GLY A 217 9.01 -4.73 -17.68
N ARG A 218 8.11 -5.70 -17.97
CA ARG A 218 7.94 -6.20 -19.34
C ARG A 218 6.75 -5.48 -19.95
N ALA A 219 6.93 -4.99 -21.18
CA ALA A 219 5.83 -4.50 -21.98
C ALA A 219 4.79 -5.62 -22.19
N HIS A 220 3.55 -5.22 -22.42
CA HIS A 220 2.39 -6.05 -22.68
C HIS A 220 2.69 -7.26 -23.57
N VAL A 221 2.12 -8.40 -23.21
CA VAL A 221 1.96 -9.53 -24.13
C VAL A 221 0.66 -9.32 -24.87
#